data_f1b327489c62bea0f0c4dc4a7374d8a2
#
_entry.id   f1b327489c62bea0f0c4dc4a7374d8a2
#
_cell.length_a   1.000
_cell.length_b   1.000
_cell.length_c   1.000
_cell.angle_alpha   90.00
_cell.angle_beta   90.00
_cell.angle_gamma   90.00
#
_symmetry.space_group_name_H-M   'P 1'
#
loop_
_entity.id
_entity.type
_entity.pdbx_description
1 polymer ?
#
loop_
_entity_poly.entity_id
_entity_poly.type
_entity_poly.pdbx_seq_one_letter_code
_entity_poly.pdbx_strand_id
1 'polypeptide(L)'
;MSKLKHRRQIADSMQRFLTRPVLAIVIIILLGGAGVGWWWVRNDHKLSFRTAVVKHGDVAATISATGTIEPIEVVDVGAQVAGLIKAFGTDAAGKTIDYGSVVEEGAMLAQIDDSVYAADLSVAKAGELTAAANLEQMNAKLDQAGAEWKRAQELYNNKLMSQVDYDTDKANYEVAKANVSVAKADIAQAQAGLDKAQRNLDFCIIKSPVKGVIIDRRVNIGQTVVSSFNAPSLFLIAKDLTKMQIWVAVNEADVGRIVPGAPVTFTCDAFPGRQFEGAVGKVRLNATMTQNVVMYTVEVNTENPDNTLLPYLTANVHFMVRKESDVLLVPNAALRWSPSSPAQIASDARSRNPVDPPAGNSPGNTNASKPRKGSGERQGIVWLKEGDFVRPVEVKVGTSDGSNTAVVAGDLQEGQEVVTGETTDKAQAGTKNPFLPQLPPRR
;
A
#
# COMPACT_ATOMS: atom_id res chain seq x y z
N MET A 1 73.23 -31.06 -91.86
CA MET A 1 71.85 -30.66 -91.86
C MET A 1 70.95 -31.68 -91.11
N SER A 2 71.28 -32.06 -89.91
CA SER A 2 70.51 -33.09 -89.20
C SER A 2 70.07 -32.80 -87.75
N LYS A 3 70.27 -31.60 -87.26
CA LYS A 3 69.99 -31.22 -85.85
C LYS A 3 68.83 -30.21 -85.64
N LEU A 4 68.17 -29.78 -86.69
CA LEU A 4 67.01 -28.82 -86.61
C LEU A 4 65.65 -29.45 -86.74
N LYS A 5 65.50 -30.69 -87.12
CA LYS A 5 64.19 -31.40 -87.23
C LYS A 5 63.71 -32.05 -85.90
N HIS A 6 64.59 -32.31 -84.99
CA HIS A 6 64.22 -32.98 -83.71
C HIS A 6 63.71 -32.03 -82.59
N ARG A 7 63.94 -30.71 -82.69
CA ARG A 7 63.45 -29.73 -81.71
C ARG A 7 62.01 -29.24 -81.93
N ARG A 8 61.45 -29.41 -83.12
CA ARG A 8 60.02 -28.99 -83.36
C ARG A 8 59.00 -30.08 -82.98
N GLN A 9 59.35 -31.32 -82.93
CA GLN A 9 58.41 -32.38 -82.57
C GLN A 9 58.20 -32.48 -81.03
N ILE A 10 59.15 -32.03 -80.21
CA ILE A 10 59.01 -32.06 -78.74
C ILE A 10 58.20 -30.87 -78.23
N ALA A 11 58.17 -29.77 -78.96
CA ALA A 11 57.40 -28.60 -78.52
C ALA A 11 55.90 -28.76 -78.75
N ASP A 12 55.45 -29.42 -79.79
CA ASP A 12 53.98 -29.60 -80.08
C ASP A 12 53.36 -30.73 -79.22
N SER A 13 54.09 -31.67 -78.72
CA SER A 13 53.58 -32.71 -77.83
C SER A 13 53.39 -32.19 -76.39
N MET A 14 54.19 -31.23 -75.93
CA MET A 14 54.11 -30.67 -74.61
C MET A 14 52.98 -29.66 -74.49
N GLN A 15 52.58 -28.93 -75.54
CA GLN A 15 51.42 -28.01 -75.51
C GLN A 15 50.07 -28.74 -75.49
N ARG A 16 49.96 -29.92 -76.06
CA ARG A 16 48.70 -30.72 -76.02
C ARG A 16 48.48 -31.47 -74.71
N PHE A 17 49.50 -31.65 -73.86
CA PHE A 17 49.41 -32.34 -72.58
C PHE A 17 49.07 -31.37 -71.44
N LEU A 18 49.38 -30.01 -71.55
CA LEU A 18 49.09 -29.01 -70.54
C LEU A 18 47.68 -28.41 -70.69
N THR A 19 47.09 -28.35 -71.89
CA THR A 19 45.77 -27.73 -72.13
C THR A 19 44.57 -28.55 -71.64
N ARG A 20 44.67 -29.88 -71.65
CA ARG A 20 43.58 -30.74 -71.17
C ARG A 20 43.37 -30.74 -69.67
N PRO A 21 44.39 -30.79 -68.79
CA PRO A 21 44.15 -30.74 -67.36
C PRO A 21 43.76 -29.34 -66.90
N VAL A 22 44.22 -28.26 -67.54
CA VAL A 22 43.85 -26.90 -67.24
C VAL A 22 42.37 -26.63 -67.59
N LEU A 23 41.92 -27.12 -68.75
CA LEU A 23 40.48 -27.00 -69.12
C LEU A 23 39.57 -27.84 -68.21
N ALA A 24 40.00 -28.98 -67.73
CA ALA A 24 39.30 -29.81 -66.77
C ALA A 24 39.18 -29.13 -65.41
N ILE A 25 40.25 -28.45 -64.93
CA ILE A 25 40.24 -27.66 -63.67
C ILE A 25 39.30 -26.42 -63.77
N VAL A 26 39.30 -25.71 -64.90
CA VAL A 26 38.37 -24.56 -65.11
C VAL A 26 36.90 -25.03 -65.14
N ILE A 27 36.60 -26.15 -65.74
CA ILE A 27 35.26 -26.76 -65.78
C ILE A 27 34.81 -27.16 -64.35
N ILE A 28 35.70 -27.74 -63.55
CA ILE A 28 35.42 -28.14 -62.16
C ILE A 28 35.19 -26.90 -61.29
N ILE A 29 35.95 -25.81 -61.50
CA ILE A 29 35.77 -24.54 -60.77
C ILE A 29 34.41 -23.89 -61.17
N LEU A 30 34.04 -23.90 -62.46
CA LEU A 30 32.78 -23.37 -62.93
C LEU A 30 31.59 -24.21 -62.46
N LEU A 31 31.69 -25.52 -62.45
CA LEU A 31 30.67 -26.43 -61.89
C LEU A 31 30.58 -26.30 -60.37
N GLY A 32 31.71 -26.17 -59.67
CA GLY A 32 31.77 -25.90 -58.25
C GLY A 32 31.16 -24.54 -57.91
N GLY A 33 31.50 -23.50 -58.69
CA GLY A 33 30.93 -22.15 -58.52
C GLY A 33 29.42 -22.11 -58.81
N ALA A 34 28.96 -22.83 -59.88
CA ALA A 34 27.53 -22.97 -60.17
C ALA A 34 26.81 -23.79 -59.11
N GLY A 35 27.43 -24.85 -58.55
CA GLY A 35 26.88 -25.65 -57.46
C GLY A 35 26.76 -24.85 -56.13
N VAL A 36 27.79 -24.09 -55.79
CA VAL A 36 27.78 -23.18 -54.63
C VAL A 36 26.77 -22.02 -54.81
N GLY A 37 26.71 -21.46 -56.03
CA GLY A 37 25.72 -20.44 -56.34
C GLY A 37 24.29 -20.97 -56.28
N TRP A 38 24.04 -22.18 -56.82
CA TRP A 38 22.75 -22.86 -56.74
C TRP A 38 22.37 -23.25 -55.30
N TRP A 39 23.36 -23.69 -54.48
CA TRP A 39 23.15 -24.00 -53.06
C TRP A 39 22.87 -22.72 -52.26
N TRP A 40 23.52 -21.58 -52.60
CA TRP A 40 23.28 -20.29 -51.96
C TRP A 40 21.92 -19.70 -52.30
N VAL A 41 21.46 -19.80 -53.54
CA VAL A 41 20.13 -19.34 -54.00
C VAL A 41 19.01 -20.28 -53.48
N ARG A 42 19.31 -21.57 -53.23
CA ARG A 42 18.35 -22.54 -52.72
C ARG A 42 18.23 -22.54 -51.19
N ASN A 43 19.15 -21.88 -50.53
CA ASN A 43 19.12 -21.74 -49.05
C ASN A 43 18.29 -20.51 -48.66
N ASP A 44 17.07 -20.39 -49.23
CA ASP A 44 16.06 -19.43 -48.74
C ASP A 44 15.78 -19.79 -47.28
N HIS A 45 16.23 -18.94 -46.36
CA HIS A 45 15.93 -19.02 -44.96
C HIS A 45 14.41 -18.93 -44.78
N LYS A 46 13.75 -20.06 -44.55
CA LYS A 46 12.34 -20.10 -44.19
C LYS A 46 12.21 -19.37 -42.84
N LEU A 47 11.73 -18.15 -42.90
CA LEU A 47 11.31 -17.42 -41.73
C LEU A 47 10.11 -18.16 -41.13
N SER A 48 10.21 -18.60 -39.89
CA SER A 48 9.11 -19.22 -39.17
C SER A 48 8.49 -18.17 -38.26
N PHE A 49 7.19 -17.92 -38.44
CA PHE A 49 6.43 -17.02 -37.59
C PHE A 49 5.96 -17.76 -36.32
N ARG A 50 6.23 -17.17 -35.19
CA ARG A 50 5.62 -17.59 -33.93
C ARG A 50 4.22 -16.97 -33.84
N THR A 51 3.19 -17.81 -33.78
CA THR A 51 1.79 -17.41 -33.78
C THR A 51 1.13 -17.67 -32.44
N ALA A 52 0.05 -16.94 -32.19
CA ALA A 52 -0.91 -17.19 -31.13
C ALA A 52 -2.32 -17.16 -31.71
N VAL A 53 -3.20 -17.97 -31.15
CA VAL A 53 -4.59 -18.04 -31.61
C VAL A 53 -5.43 -17.01 -30.88
N VAL A 54 -6.23 -16.25 -31.61
CA VAL A 54 -7.25 -15.33 -31.07
C VAL A 54 -8.36 -16.13 -30.44
N LYS A 55 -8.71 -15.81 -29.19
CA LYS A 55 -9.74 -16.51 -28.41
C LYS A 55 -10.70 -15.50 -27.79
N HIS A 56 -11.94 -15.90 -27.54
CA HIS A 56 -12.85 -15.17 -26.68
C HIS A 56 -12.50 -15.41 -25.21
N GLY A 57 -12.66 -14.39 -24.40
CA GLY A 57 -12.44 -14.48 -22.97
C GLY A 57 -12.71 -13.19 -22.23
N ASP A 58 -12.56 -13.26 -20.93
CA ASP A 58 -12.66 -12.10 -20.03
C ASP A 58 -11.29 -11.45 -19.86
N VAL A 59 -11.27 -10.12 -19.88
CA VAL A 59 -10.08 -9.33 -19.57
C VAL A 59 -10.42 -8.29 -18.50
N ALA A 60 -9.55 -8.17 -17.51
CA ALA A 60 -9.70 -7.17 -16.47
C ALA A 60 -8.45 -6.30 -16.37
N ALA A 61 -8.63 -4.98 -16.40
CA ALA A 61 -7.56 -4.07 -16.04
C ALA A 61 -7.47 -4.00 -14.52
N THR A 62 -6.32 -4.35 -13.97
CA THR A 62 -6.05 -4.32 -12.55
C THR A 62 -4.96 -3.31 -12.23
N ILE A 63 -5.10 -2.63 -11.09
CA ILE A 63 -4.05 -1.84 -10.47
C ILE A 63 -3.53 -2.65 -9.31
N SER A 64 -2.22 -2.94 -9.30
CA SER A 64 -1.57 -3.67 -8.22
C SER A 64 -0.88 -2.70 -7.28
N ALA A 65 -1.09 -2.87 -5.98
CA ALA A 65 -0.45 -2.08 -4.95
C ALA A 65 -0.29 -2.91 -3.67
N THR A 66 0.58 -2.48 -2.77
CA THR A 66 0.80 -3.14 -1.49
C THR A 66 0.15 -2.36 -0.36
N GLY A 67 -0.31 -3.06 0.66
CA GLY A 67 -0.92 -2.46 1.83
C GLY A 67 -0.68 -3.26 3.10
N THR A 68 -1.10 -2.69 4.22
CA THR A 68 -1.04 -3.31 5.55
C THR A 68 -2.45 -3.61 6.03
N ILE A 69 -2.67 -4.82 6.55
CA ILE A 69 -3.94 -5.23 7.12
C ILE A 69 -4.04 -4.72 8.55
N GLU A 70 -5.11 -4.01 8.86
CA GLU A 70 -5.36 -3.46 10.20
C GLU A 70 -6.81 -3.70 10.62
N PRO A 71 -7.09 -3.82 11.92
CA PRO A 71 -8.48 -3.80 12.41
C PRO A 71 -9.13 -2.44 12.10
N ILE A 72 -10.44 -2.43 11.90
CA ILE A 72 -11.18 -1.18 11.60
C ILE A 72 -11.11 -0.21 12.77
N GLU A 73 -11.26 -0.72 14.00
CA GLU A 73 -11.25 0.09 15.21
C GLU A 73 -10.19 -0.41 16.18
N VAL A 74 -9.23 0.46 16.47
CA VAL A 74 -8.15 0.22 17.42
C VAL A 74 -8.14 1.34 18.45
N VAL A 75 -7.96 0.98 19.73
CA VAL A 75 -7.91 1.92 20.84
C VAL A 75 -6.56 1.78 21.55
N ASP A 76 -5.83 2.91 21.62
CA ASP A 76 -4.62 3.02 22.40
C ASP A 76 -4.96 3.37 23.85
N VAL A 77 -4.51 2.54 24.79
CA VAL A 77 -4.68 2.76 26.23
C VAL A 77 -3.35 3.16 26.83
N GLY A 78 -3.27 4.36 27.40
CA GLY A 78 -2.10 4.89 28.08
C GLY A 78 -2.32 5.11 29.57
N ALA A 79 -1.28 5.49 30.32
CA ALA A 79 -1.37 5.88 31.71
C ALA A 79 -1.70 7.37 31.85
N GLN A 80 -2.63 7.69 32.78
CA GLN A 80 -2.98 9.06 33.11
C GLN A 80 -2.15 9.60 34.29
N VAL A 81 -1.55 8.70 35.08
CA VAL A 81 -0.67 9.03 36.20
C VAL A 81 0.67 8.31 36.04
N ALA A 82 1.72 8.86 36.65
CA ALA A 82 3.05 8.28 36.60
C ALA A 82 3.25 7.28 37.74
N GLY A 83 4.03 6.23 37.51
CA GLY A 83 4.38 5.27 38.59
C GLY A 83 4.91 3.95 38.05
N LEU A 84 5.22 3.04 38.95
CA LEU A 84 5.71 1.70 38.67
C LEU A 84 4.53 0.75 38.35
N ILE A 85 4.60 -0.03 37.29
CA ILE A 85 3.62 -1.09 37.03
C ILE A 85 3.85 -2.23 38.04
N LYS A 86 2.86 -2.45 38.90
CA LYS A 86 2.92 -3.44 40.01
C LYS A 86 2.41 -4.79 39.57
N ALA A 87 1.33 -4.83 38.81
CA ALA A 87 0.70 -6.07 38.36
C ALA A 87 -0.12 -5.83 37.08
N PHE A 88 -0.37 -6.90 36.33
CA PHE A 88 -1.38 -6.94 35.30
C PHE A 88 -2.68 -7.54 35.83
N GLY A 89 -3.79 -7.17 35.20
CA GLY A 89 -5.09 -7.76 35.46
C GLY A 89 -5.20 -9.19 34.90
N THR A 90 -6.41 -9.72 34.95
CA THR A 90 -6.75 -11.03 34.40
C THR A 90 -7.74 -10.87 33.25
N ASP A 91 -7.58 -11.69 32.21
CA ASP A 91 -8.49 -11.77 31.08
C ASP A 91 -9.79 -12.53 31.45
N ALA A 92 -10.72 -12.63 30.49
CA ALA A 92 -11.97 -13.36 30.66
C ALA A 92 -11.80 -14.86 30.97
N ALA A 93 -10.62 -15.43 30.68
CA ALA A 93 -10.26 -16.82 30.97
C ALA A 93 -9.51 -16.98 32.31
N GLY A 94 -9.30 -15.89 33.07
CA GLY A 94 -8.60 -15.90 34.37
C GLY A 94 -7.06 -15.94 34.23
N LYS A 95 -6.51 -15.75 33.04
CA LYS A 95 -5.07 -15.65 32.80
C LYS A 95 -4.59 -14.22 32.92
N THR A 96 -3.35 -14.02 33.30
CA THR A 96 -2.72 -12.70 33.29
C THR A 96 -2.81 -12.10 31.87
N ILE A 97 -3.19 -10.83 31.80
CA ILE A 97 -3.31 -10.10 30.55
C ILE A 97 -2.01 -10.08 29.77
N ASP A 98 -2.06 -10.52 28.52
CA ASP A 98 -0.96 -10.55 27.57
C ASP A 98 -1.50 -10.39 26.13
N TYR A 99 -0.62 -10.53 25.13
CA TYR A 99 -0.99 -10.55 23.70
C TYR A 99 -2.10 -11.58 23.44
N GLY A 100 -3.13 -11.18 22.67
CA GLY A 100 -4.26 -12.04 22.33
C GLY A 100 -5.29 -12.24 23.45
N SER A 101 -5.12 -11.65 24.65
CA SER A 101 -6.11 -11.69 25.71
C SER A 101 -7.38 -10.95 25.32
N VAL A 102 -8.53 -11.58 25.57
CA VAL A 102 -9.86 -10.97 25.39
C VAL A 102 -10.23 -10.23 26.67
N VAL A 103 -10.57 -8.97 26.53
CA VAL A 103 -10.93 -8.09 27.65
C VAL A 103 -12.31 -7.48 27.46
N GLU A 104 -13.05 -7.33 28.53
CA GLU A 104 -14.33 -6.62 28.58
C GLU A 104 -14.09 -5.13 28.87
N GLU A 105 -15.09 -4.29 28.57
CA GLU A 105 -15.08 -2.89 28.95
C GLU A 105 -15.01 -2.73 30.47
N GLY A 106 -14.15 -1.87 30.98
CA GLY A 106 -13.90 -1.66 32.41
C GLY A 106 -12.99 -2.68 33.07
N ALA A 107 -12.57 -3.75 32.36
CA ALA A 107 -11.62 -4.73 32.90
C ALA A 107 -10.28 -4.07 33.25
N MET A 108 -9.71 -4.46 34.40
CA MET A 108 -8.38 -3.97 34.81
C MET A 108 -7.31 -4.57 33.91
N LEU A 109 -6.57 -3.71 33.20
CA LEU A 109 -5.43 -4.11 32.35
C LEU A 109 -4.13 -4.16 33.15
N ALA A 110 -3.86 -3.12 33.92
CA ALA A 110 -2.68 -3.02 34.77
C ALA A 110 -2.95 -2.17 36.00
N GLN A 111 -2.14 -2.38 37.02
CA GLN A 111 -2.13 -1.59 38.26
C GLN A 111 -0.77 -0.89 38.39
N ILE A 112 -0.81 0.41 38.56
CA ILE A 112 0.33 1.25 38.96
C ILE A 112 0.44 1.21 40.48
N ASP A 113 1.64 1.37 41.04
CA ASP A 113 1.85 1.49 42.50
C ASP A 113 1.10 2.72 43.01
N ASP A 114 0.11 2.47 43.82
CA ASP A 114 -0.85 3.42 44.38
C ASP A 114 -0.44 4.02 45.72
N SER A 115 0.71 3.61 46.30
CA SER A 115 1.13 3.99 47.64
C SER A 115 1.22 5.49 47.87
N VAL A 116 1.78 6.23 46.92
CA VAL A 116 1.88 7.72 47.01
C VAL A 116 0.50 8.36 46.86
N TYR A 117 -0.31 7.93 45.93
CA TYR A 117 -1.64 8.46 45.67
C TYR A 117 -2.61 8.17 46.82
N ALA A 118 -2.49 7.01 47.47
CA ALA A 118 -3.23 6.66 48.68
C ALA A 118 -2.85 7.56 49.88
N ALA A 119 -1.55 7.89 49.98
CA ALA A 119 -1.09 8.85 51.00
C ALA A 119 -1.65 10.27 50.71
N ASP A 120 -1.59 10.73 49.47
CA ASP A 120 -2.15 12.02 49.03
C ASP A 120 -3.66 12.12 49.29
N LEU A 121 -4.41 11.04 49.01
CA LEU A 121 -5.83 10.95 49.34
C LEU A 121 -6.06 11.10 50.88
N SER A 122 -5.23 10.44 51.68
CA SER A 122 -5.35 10.52 53.15
C SER A 122 -5.09 11.95 53.66
N VAL A 123 -4.14 12.66 53.07
CA VAL A 123 -3.83 14.05 53.38
C VAL A 123 -5.02 14.96 52.95
N ALA A 124 -5.55 14.80 51.76
CA ALA A 124 -6.70 15.58 51.30
C ALA A 124 -7.94 15.34 52.13
N LYS A 125 -8.20 14.09 52.57
CA LYS A 125 -9.30 13.77 53.50
C LYS A 125 -9.13 14.40 54.86
N ALA A 126 -7.91 14.44 55.42
CA ALA A 126 -7.64 15.16 56.65
C ALA A 126 -7.85 16.68 56.47
N GLY A 127 -7.51 17.25 55.33
CA GLY A 127 -7.78 18.65 54.99
C GLY A 127 -9.27 18.98 54.96
N GLU A 128 -10.12 18.13 54.37
CA GLU A 128 -11.58 18.29 54.40
C GLU A 128 -12.14 18.27 55.82
N LEU A 129 -11.70 17.30 56.64
CA LEU A 129 -12.13 17.20 58.04
C LEU A 129 -11.75 18.47 58.83
N THR A 130 -10.55 19.04 58.57
CA THR A 130 -10.11 20.29 59.20
C THR A 130 -10.97 21.46 58.78
N ALA A 131 -11.30 21.59 57.49
CA ALA A 131 -12.18 22.64 56.99
C ALA A 131 -13.61 22.49 57.56
N ALA A 132 -14.12 21.29 57.71
CA ALA A 132 -15.42 21.01 58.32
C ALA A 132 -15.45 21.42 59.81
N ALA A 133 -14.41 21.10 60.58
CA ALA A 133 -14.29 21.50 61.97
C ALA A 133 -14.19 23.04 62.13
N ASN A 134 -13.49 23.70 61.18
CA ASN A 134 -13.44 25.18 61.14
C ASN A 134 -14.81 25.77 60.86
N LEU A 135 -15.61 25.24 59.96
CA LEU A 135 -16.99 25.69 59.70
C LEU A 135 -17.86 25.55 60.98
N GLU A 136 -17.74 24.43 61.68
CA GLU A 136 -18.46 24.22 62.94
C GLU A 136 -18.10 25.30 63.99
N GLN A 137 -16.79 25.61 64.12
CA GLN A 137 -16.32 26.69 64.98
C GLN A 137 -16.90 28.05 64.57
N MET A 138 -16.93 28.36 63.27
CA MET A 138 -17.47 29.63 62.76
C MET A 138 -18.99 29.71 62.94
N ASN A 139 -19.71 28.60 62.82
CA ASN A 139 -21.13 28.54 63.11
C ASN A 139 -21.41 28.85 64.61
N ALA A 140 -20.64 28.22 65.52
CA ALA A 140 -20.77 28.53 66.97
C ALA A 140 -20.53 30.01 67.30
N LYS A 141 -19.52 30.62 66.59
CA LYS A 141 -19.28 32.07 66.75
C LYS A 141 -20.41 32.91 66.17
N LEU A 142 -21.01 32.50 65.08
CA LEU A 142 -22.18 33.16 64.49
C LEU A 142 -23.39 33.12 65.44
N ASP A 143 -23.64 31.94 66.06
CA ASP A 143 -24.72 31.70 66.99
C ASP A 143 -24.54 32.63 68.24
N GLN A 144 -23.29 32.69 68.73
CA GLN A 144 -22.97 33.65 69.86
C GLN A 144 -23.25 35.10 69.47
N ALA A 145 -22.64 35.54 68.34
CA ALA A 145 -22.83 36.93 67.86
C ALA A 145 -24.32 37.23 67.54
N GLY A 146 -25.07 36.26 67.02
CA GLY A 146 -26.51 36.37 66.77
C GLY A 146 -27.33 36.56 68.04
N ALA A 147 -26.96 35.82 69.11
CA ALA A 147 -27.61 35.96 70.40
C ALA A 147 -27.32 37.36 71.06
N GLU A 148 -26.09 37.83 70.91
CA GLU A 148 -25.67 39.17 71.38
C GLU A 148 -26.39 40.26 70.59
N TRP A 149 -26.43 40.20 69.30
CA TRP A 149 -27.16 41.11 68.43
C TRP A 149 -28.65 41.12 68.71
N LYS A 150 -29.30 40.00 68.93
CA LYS A 150 -30.73 39.96 69.29
C LYS A 150 -30.99 40.65 70.62
N ARG A 151 -30.13 40.46 71.63
CA ARG A 151 -30.22 41.20 72.92
C ARG A 151 -30.01 42.70 72.70
N ALA A 152 -29.04 43.13 71.92
CA ALA A 152 -28.76 44.50 71.57
C ALA A 152 -29.97 45.16 70.90
N GLN A 153 -30.67 44.50 69.97
CA GLN A 153 -31.91 45.00 69.39
C GLN A 153 -33.01 45.25 70.40
N GLU A 154 -33.20 44.30 71.36
CA GLU A 154 -34.21 44.51 72.45
C GLU A 154 -33.86 45.65 73.36
N LEU A 155 -32.62 45.83 73.80
CA LEU A 155 -32.15 46.91 74.63
C LEU A 155 -32.24 48.25 73.91
N TYR A 156 -31.84 48.34 72.66
CA TYR A 156 -31.92 49.59 71.85
C TYR A 156 -33.36 50.06 71.65
N ASN A 157 -34.26 49.14 71.33
CA ASN A 157 -35.69 49.42 71.18
C ASN A 157 -36.30 49.97 72.47
N ASN A 158 -35.81 49.49 73.65
CA ASN A 158 -36.20 49.98 74.97
C ASN A 158 -35.42 51.24 75.44
N LYS A 159 -34.56 51.80 74.54
CA LYS A 159 -33.71 52.97 74.84
C LYS A 159 -32.72 52.77 76.02
N LEU A 160 -32.30 51.55 76.26
CA LEU A 160 -31.37 51.12 77.29
C LEU A 160 -29.94 50.94 76.81
N MET A 161 -29.66 51.25 75.56
CA MET A 161 -28.34 51.01 74.89
C MET A 161 -28.01 52.25 74.03
N SER A 162 -26.67 52.56 73.91
CA SER A 162 -26.19 53.60 73.00
C SER A 162 -26.24 53.20 71.55
N GLN A 163 -26.33 54.15 70.59
CA GLN A 163 -26.28 53.90 69.16
C GLN A 163 -24.95 53.25 68.74
N VAL A 164 -23.83 53.62 69.32
CA VAL A 164 -22.48 53.10 69.01
C VAL A 164 -22.36 51.64 69.40
N ASP A 165 -22.89 51.24 70.59
CA ASP A 165 -22.84 49.81 70.99
C ASP A 165 -23.77 48.97 70.15
N TYR A 166 -24.95 49.48 69.78
CA TYR A 166 -25.85 48.80 68.83
C TYR A 166 -25.21 48.55 67.46
N ASP A 167 -24.56 49.58 66.85
CA ASP A 167 -23.89 49.50 65.59
C ASP A 167 -22.68 48.54 65.63
N THR A 168 -22.00 48.45 66.78
CA THR A 168 -20.90 47.54 67.03
C THR A 168 -21.36 46.06 67.05
N ASP A 169 -22.42 45.73 67.78
CA ASP A 169 -22.97 44.42 67.87
C ASP A 169 -23.54 43.95 66.55
N LYS A 170 -24.15 44.84 65.73
CA LYS A 170 -24.58 44.63 64.42
C LYS A 170 -23.40 44.26 63.48
N ALA A 171 -22.34 45.04 63.51
CA ALA A 171 -21.13 44.80 62.72
C ALA A 171 -20.48 43.46 63.10
N ASN A 172 -20.41 43.10 64.41
CA ASN A 172 -19.90 41.83 64.86
C ASN A 172 -20.69 40.63 64.31
N TYR A 173 -22.02 40.73 64.30
CA TYR A 173 -22.90 39.71 63.70
C TYR A 173 -22.66 39.57 62.19
N GLU A 174 -22.59 40.70 61.47
CA GLU A 174 -22.32 40.68 60.02
C GLU A 174 -20.95 40.10 59.70
N VAL A 175 -19.91 40.39 60.47
CA VAL A 175 -18.58 39.82 60.37
C VAL A 175 -18.60 38.26 60.61
N ALA A 176 -19.29 37.84 61.68
CA ALA A 176 -19.43 36.44 62.01
C ALA A 176 -20.14 35.64 60.85
N LYS A 177 -21.18 36.24 60.28
CA LYS A 177 -21.92 35.74 59.16
C LYS A 177 -21.02 35.63 57.90
N ALA A 178 -20.21 36.65 57.65
CA ALA A 178 -19.24 36.62 56.53
C ALA A 178 -18.18 35.50 56.72
N ASN A 179 -17.67 35.31 57.95
CA ASN A 179 -16.71 34.30 58.29
C ASN A 179 -17.26 32.87 58.05
N VAL A 180 -18.55 32.63 58.35
CA VAL A 180 -19.19 31.34 57.97
C VAL A 180 -19.22 31.15 56.45
N SER A 181 -19.44 32.23 55.70
CA SER A 181 -19.41 32.13 54.23
C SER A 181 -18.00 31.79 53.69
N VAL A 182 -16.96 32.38 54.33
CA VAL A 182 -15.56 32.01 54.02
C VAL A 182 -15.30 30.53 54.34
N ALA A 183 -15.66 30.08 55.56
CA ALA A 183 -15.46 28.70 55.98
C ALA A 183 -16.21 27.67 55.07
N LYS A 184 -17.38 28.06 54.54
CA LYS A 184 -18.09 27.25 53.53
C LYS A 184 -17.31 27.16 52.21
N ALA A 185 -16.69 28.26 51.79
CA ALA A 185 -15.84 28.25 50.59
C ALA A 185 -14.58 27.38 50.79
N ASP A 186 -14.00 27.43 52.00
CA ASP A 186 -12.83 26.59 52.38
C ASP A 186 -13.18 25.08 52.30
N ILE A 187 -14.38 24.66 52.76
CA ILE A 187 -14.85 23.27 52.61
C ILE A 187 -14.98 22.92 51.14
N ALA A 188 -15.59 23.75 50.30
CA ALA A 188 -15.75 23.49 48.88
C ALA A 188 -14.38 23.33 48.20
N GLN A 189 -13.40 24.13 48.59
CA GLN A 189 -12.01 23.98 48.10
C GLN A 189 -11.38 22.68 48.57
N ALA A 190 -11.53 22.30 49.86
CA ALA A 190 -11.00 21.06 50.37
C ALA A 190 -11.64 19.81 49.72
N GLN A 191 -12.94 19.82 49.48
CA GLN A 191 -13.68 18.78 48.73
C GLN A 191 -13.16 18.63 47.31
N ALA A 192 -12.95 19.73 46.57
CA ALA A 192 -12.36 19.71 45.27
C ALA A 192 -10.95 19.08 45.25
N GLY A 193 -10.16 19.35 46.32
CA GLY A 193 -8.86 18.75 46.55
C GLY A 193 -8.96 17.23 46.78
N LEU A 194 -9.93 16.81 47.61
CA LEU A 194 -10.21 15.40 47.90
C LEU A 194 -10.63 14.65 46.61
N ASP A 195 -11.56 15.21 45.83
CA ASP A 195 -12.01 14.62 44.53
C ASP A 195 -10.88 14.48 43.55
N LYS A 196 -9.93 15.41 43.50
CA LYS A 196 -8.74 15.35 42.67
C LYS A 196 -7.83 14.18 43.11
N ALA A 197 -7.57 14.07 44.42
CA ALA A 197 -6.73 13.00 44.95
C ALA A 197 -7.36 11.60 44.72
N GLN A 198 -8.68 11.49 44.89
CA GLN A 198 -9.42 10.26 44.60
C GLN A 198 -9.31 9.86 43.13
N ARG A 199 -9.52 10.78 42.19
CA ARG A 199 -9.36 10.51 40.75
C ARG A 199 -7.95 10.06 40.41
N ASN A 200 -6.91 10.66 40.98
CA ASN A 200 -5.53 10.26 40.76
C ASN A 200 -5.30 8.84 41.27
N LEU A 201 -5.87 8.45 42.38
CA LEU A 201 -5.81 7.08 42.91
C LEU A 201 -6.56 6.12 41.98
N ASP A 202 -7.74 6.49 41.49
CA ASP A 202 -8.52 5.65 40.55
C ASP A 202 -7.76 5.45 39.23
N PHE A 203 -6.99 6.42 38.78
CA PHE A 203 -6.14 6.34 37.58
C PHE A 203 -4.93 5.40 37.75
N CYS A 204 -4.60 4.98 38.96
CA CYS A 204 -3.60 3.94 39.20
C CYS A 204 -4.07 2.56 38.69
N ILE A 205 -5.39 2.37 38.50
CA ILE A 205 -5.96 1.18 37.89
C ILE A 205 -6.25 1.50 36.43
N ILE A 206 -5.42 1.01 35.53
CA ILE A 206 -5.61 1.17 34.08
C ILE A 206 -6.68 0.17 33.64
N LYS A 207 -7.78 0.69 33.11
CA LYS A 207 -8.93 -0.09 32.66
C LYS A 207 -9.07 -0.05 31.14
N SER A 208 -9.65 -1.11 30.55
CA SER A 208 -10.02 -1.11 29.14
C SER A 208 -11.23 -0.18 28.92
N PRO A 209 -11.15 0.77 28.00
CA PRO A 209 -12.29 1.63 27.64
C PRO A 209 -13.30 0.92 26.74
N VAL A 210 -12.95 -0.24 26.18
CA VAL A 210 -13.76 -1.00 25.22
C VAL A 210 -13.59 -2.49 25.43
N LYS A 211 -14.60 -3.28 25.02
CA LYS A 211 -14.47 -4.70 24.83
C LYS A 211 -13.62 -4.98 23.60
N GLY A 212 -12.68 -5.95 23.66
CA GLY A 212 -11.86 -6.29 22.51
C GLY A 212 -10.75 -7.29 22.80
N VAL A 213 -9.80 -7.36 21.89
CA VAL A 213 -8.63 -8.22 21.96
C VAL A 213 -7.36 -7.36 22.03
N ILE A 214 -6.46 -7.67 22.95
CA ILE A 214 -5.17 -6.99 23.08
C ILE A 214 -4.26 -7.42 21.92
N ILE A 215 -3.93 -6.48 21.04
CA ILE A 215 -2.99 -6.70 19.93
C ILE A 215 -1.56 -6.57 20.41
N ASP A 216 -1.30 -5.56 21.26
CA ASP A 216 0.05 -5.21 21.68
C ASP A 216 0.07 -4.78 23.15
N ARG A 217 1.10 -5.21 23.90
CA ARG A 217 1.40 -4.82 25.27
C ARG A 217 2.81 -4.24 25.32
N ARG A 218 2.91 -2.94 25.45
CA ARG A 218 4.17 -2.18 25.37
C ARG A 218 4.80 -1.89 26.72
N VAL A 219 4.32 -2.53 27.78
CA VAL A 219 4.77 -2.31 29.15
C VAL A 219 4.98 -3.62 29.88
N ASN A 220 5.91 -3.62 30.84
CA ASN A 220 6.21 -4.79 31.67
C ASN A 220 6.05 -4.48 33.17
N ILE A 221 5.83 -5.51 33.98
CA ILE A 221 5.85 -5.41 35.45
C ILE A 221 7.22 -4.89 35.89
N GLY A 222 7.24 -3.93 36.83
CA GLY A 222 8.46 -3.29 37.29
C GLY A 222 8.95 -2.12 36.38
N GLN A 223 8.27 -1.85 35.29
CA GLN A 223 8.57 -0.69 34.45
C GLN A 223 7.88 0.56 34.99
N THR A 224 8.62 1.67 35.07
CA THR A 224 8.06 2.97 35.43
C THR A 224 7.47 3.64 34.17
N VAL A 225 6.21 4.04 34.28
CA VAL A 225 5.53 4.86 33.26
C VAL A 225 5.49 6.30 33.71
N VAL A 226 5.64 7.21 32.75
CA VAL A 226 5.63 8.66 33.02
C VAL A 226 4.53 9.28 32.18
N SER A 227 3.55 9.89 32.83
CA SER A 227 2.52 10.69 32.17
C SER A 227 3.11 12.08 31.84
N SER A 228 3.69 12.20 30.65
CA SER A 228 4.18 13.49 30.13
C SER A 228 3.36 13.90 28.91
N PHE A 229 3.73 14.99 28.23
CA PHE A 229 3.04 15.52 27.05
C PHE A 229 2.75 14.48 25.95
N ASN A 230 3.50 13.40 25.89
CA ASN A 230 3.22 12.24 25.06
C ASN A 230 3.01 11.03 25.98
N ALA A 231 1.77 10.82 26.44
CA ALA A 231 1.42 9.63 27.17
C ALA A 231 1.75 8.37 26.33
N PRO A 232 2.69 7.50 26.76
CA PRO A 232 3.02 6.32 25.97
C PRO A 232 1.81 5.39 25.92
N SER A 233 1.52 4.84 24.73
CA SER A 233 0.56 3.76 24.59
C SER A 233 1.10 2.52 25.33
N LEU A 234 0.33 1.99 26.26
CA LEU A 234 0.70 0.81 27.06
C LEU A 234 0.07 -0.45 26.50
N PHE A 235 -1.17 -0.36 26.05
CA PHE A 235 -1.91 -1.45 25.43
C PHE A 235 -2.58 -0.94 24.15
N LEU A 236 -2.57 -1.79 23.12
CA LEU A 236 -3.29 -1.60 21.89
C LEU A 236 -4.41 -2.63 21.81
N ILE A 237 -5.65 -2.18 21.74
CA ILE A 237 -6.83 -3.05 21.79
C ILE A 237 -7.61 -2.91 20.49
N ALA A 238 -7.87 -4.03 19.78
CA ALA A 238 -8.81 -4.08 18.69
C ALA A 238 -10.19 -4.42 19.22
N LYS A 239 -11.20 -3.66 18.83
CA LYS A 239 -12.60 -3.96 19.20
C LYS A 239 -13.07 -5.25 18.57
N ASP A 240 -12.77 -5.45 17.29
CA ASP A 240 -13.23 -6.58 16.49
C ASP A 240 -12.17 -6.98 15.47
N LEU A 241 -11.76 -8.24 15.49
CA LEU A 241 -10.83 -8.81 14.52
C LEU A 241 -11.55 -9.50 13.35
N THR A 242 -12.86 -9.62 13.40
CA THR A 242 -13.66 -10.21 12.29
C THR A 242 -13.82 -9.24 11.12
N LYS A 243 -13.65 -7.95 11.38
CA LYS A 243 -13.73 -6.89 10.37
C LYS A 243 -12.40 -6.18 10.26
N MET A 244 -11.74 -6.38 9.14
CA MET A 244 -10.44 -5.84 8.88
C MET A 244 -10.48 -4.82 7.73
N GLN A 245 -9.50 -3.94 7.70
CA GLN A 245 -9.27 -3.02 6.59
C GLN A 245 -7.82 -3.12 6.14
N ILE A 246 -7.58 -2.90 4.86
CA ILE A 246 -6.24 -2.86 4.30
C ILE A 246 -5.96 -1.41 3.91
N TRP A 247 -4.87 -0.85 4.42
CA TRP A 247 -4.40 0.48 4.04
C TRP A 247 -3.42 0.33 2.89
N VAL A 248 -3.92 0.55 1.69
CA VAL A 248 -3.17 0.34 0.45
C VAL A 248 -2.59 1.66 -0.04
N ALA A 249 -1.26 1.69 -0.22
CA ALA A 249 -0.59 2.85 -0.77
C ALA A 249 -0.65 2.81 -2.31
N VAL A 250 -1.37 3.75 -2.92
CA VAL A 250 -1.60 3.85 -4.36
C VAL A 250 -1.00 5.14 -4.90
N ASN A 251 -0.37 5.06 -6.07
CA ASN A 251 0.21 6.22 -6.73
C ASN A 251 -0.88 7.21 -7.22
N GLU A 252 -0.58 8.51 -7.21
CA GLU A 252 -1.46 9.58 -7.71
C GLU A 252 -1.96 9.31 -9.15
N ALA A 253 -1.12 8.72 -10.02
CA ALA A 253 -1.50 8.43 -11.40
C ALA A 253 -2.63 7.40 -11.52
N ASP A 254 -2.79 6.53 -10.54
CA ASP A 254 -3.73 5.40 -10.56
C ASP A 254 -4.95 5.61 -9.66
N VAL A 255 -4.83 6.42 -8.60
CA VAL A 255 -5.90 6.61 -7.61
C VAL A 255 -7.20 7.14 -8.23
N GLY A 256 -7.12 7.99 -9.25
CA GLY A 256 -8.29 8.54 -9.95
C GLY A 256 -9.14 7.51 -10.73
N ARG A 257 -8.64 6.28 -10.85
CA ARG A 257 -9.33 5.16 -11.53
C ARG A 257 -9.98 4.19 -10.55
N ILE A 258 -9.71 4.32 -9.26
CA ILE A 258 -10.25 3.48 -8.19
C ILE A 258 -11.55 4.11 -7.70
N VAL A 259 -12.64 3.35 -7.76
CA VAL A 259 -13.98 3.81 -7.38
C VAL A 259 -14.40 3.12 -6.08
N PRO A 260 -14.97 3.84 -5.11
CA PRO A 260 -15.56 3.21 -3.92
C PRO A 260 -16.56 2.11 -4.28
N GLY A 261 -16.52 0.99 -3.54
CA GLY A 261 -17.33 -0.19 -3.79
C GLY A 261 -16.78 -1.14 -4.87
N ALA A 262 -15.69 -0.79 -5.56
CA ALA A 262 -15.08 -1.69 -6.55
C ALA A 262 -14.57 -2.98 -5.87
N PRO A 263 -14.75 -4.16 -6.51
CA PRO A 263 -14.23 -5.42 -5.99
C PRO A 263 -12.71 -5.42 -6.02
N VAL A 264 -12.13 -6.00 -4.98
CA VAL A 264 -10.69 -6.11 -4.78
C VAL A 264 -10.35 -7.54 -4.43
N THR A 265 -9.28 -8.04 -4.99
CA THR A 265 -8.69 -9.31 -4.57
C THR A 265 -7.31 -9.06 -4.01
N PHE A 266 -6.92 -9.82 -2.98
CA PHE A 266 -5.60 -9.69 -2.41
C PHE A 266 -5.03 -11.02 -1.95
N THR A 267 -3.71 -11.08 -1.88
CA THR A 267 -2.96 -12.20 -1.35
C THR A 267 -2.04 -11.73 -0.24
N CYS A 268 -1.81 -12.59 0.74
CA CYS A 268 -0.86 -12.34 1.83
C CYS A 268 0.28 -13.37 1.75
N ASP A 269 1.50 -12.92 1.95
CA ASP A 269 2.67 -13.81 1.89
C ASP A 269 2.65 -14.87 3.01
N ALA A 270 1.95 -14.57 4.11
CA ALA A 270 1.73 -15.54 5.20
C ALA A 270 0.85 -16.73 4.78
N PHE A 271 0.04 -16.61 3.72
CA PHE A 271 -0.88 -17.65 3.24
C PHE A 271 -0.70 -17.87 1.73
N PRO A 272 0.42 -18.48 1.30
CA PRO A 272 0.71 -18.67 -0.12
C PRO A 272 -0.36 -19.51 -0.80
N GLY A 273 -0.85 -19.03 -1.96
CA GLY A 273 -1.87 -19.70 -2.75
C GLY A 273 -3.32 -19.46 -2.30
N ARG A 274 -3.56 -18.75 -1.19
CA ARG A 274 -4.89 -18.33 -0.78
C ARG A 274 -5.17 -16.90 -1.26
N GLN A 275 -6.26 -16.72 -1.97
CA GLN A 275 -6.77 -15.43 -2.41
C GLN A 275 -7.93 -15.02 -1.49
N PHE A 276 -7.91 -13.75 -1.09
CA PHE A 276 -8.94 -13.14 -0.27
C PHE A 276 -9.67 -12.08 -1.09
N GLU A 277 -10.88 -11.80 -0.70
CA GLU A 277 -11.74 -10.80 -1.35
C GLU A 277 -12.00 -9.62 -0.41
N GLY A 278 -12.24 -8.47 -1.02
CA GLY A 278 -12.59 -7.25 -0.31
C GLY A 278 -13.25 -6.25 -1.25
N ALA A 279 -13.60 -5.10 -0.72
CA ALA A 279 -14.17 -4.01 -1.49
C ALA A 279 -13.51 -2.69 -1.10
N VAL A 280 -13.35 -1.79 -2.08
CA VAL A 280 -12.87 -0.44 -1.83
C VAL A 280 -13.87 0.29 -0.92
N GLY A 281 -13.42 0.70 0.26
CA GLY A 281 -14.21 1.52 1.17
C GLY A 281 -14.15 2.98 0.75
N LYS A 282 -13.02 3.63 1.01
CA LYS A 282 -12.81 5.03 0.66
C LYS A 282 -11.35 5.33 0.33
N VAL A 283 -11.12 6.42 -0.39
CA VAL A 283 -9.79 6.98 -0.60
C VAL A 283 -9.58 8.10 0.43
N ARG A 284 -8.50 8.01 1.21
CA ARG A 284 -8.14 9.09 2.16
C ARG A 284 -7.68 10.33 1.40
N LEU A 285 -8.16 11.49 1.83
CA LEU A 285 -7.87 12.76 1.14
C LEU A 285 -6.45 13.29 1.42
N ASN A 286 -5.80 12.85 2.50
CA ASN A 286 -4.43 13.24 2.80
C ASN A 286 -3.46 12.35 2.03
N ALA A 287 -2.68 12.95 1.15
CA ALA A 287 -1.57 12.29 0.49
C ALA A 287 -0.32 12.31 1.37
N THR A 288 0.49 11.26 1.25
CA THR A 288 1.84 11.22 1.81
C THR A 288 2.86 11.34 0.68
N MET A 289 3.92 12.12 0.89
CA MET A 289 5.01 12.24 -0.06
C MET A 289 6.22 11.47 0.45
N THR A 290 6.62 10.44 -0.29
CA THR A 290 7.82 9.64 0.01
C THR A 290 8.74 9.70 -1.20
N GLN A 291 9.97 10.16 -1.01
CA GLN A 291 10.97 10.27 -2.09
C GLN A 291 10.44 10.99 -3.36
N ASN A 292 9.74 12.10 -3.19
CA ASN A 292 9.10 12.88 -4.27
C ASN A 292 7.98 12.13 -5.05
N VAL A 293 7.49 11.01 -4.53
CA VAL A 293 6.34 10.30 -5.07
C VAL A 293 5.14 10.56 -4.18
N VAL A 294 4.04 11.03 -4.78
CA VAL A 294 2.77 11.26 -4.09
C VAL A 294 1.98 9.97 -4.05
N MET A 295 1.66 9.52 -2.84
CA MET A 295 0.90 8.30 -2.58
C MET A 295 -0.39 8.64 -1.81
N TYR A 296 -1.48 8.04 -2.22
CA TYR A 296 -2.77 8.10 -1.53
C TYR A 296 -3.06 6.77 -0.83
N THR A 297 -3.63 6.84 0.36
CA THR A 297 -4.07 5.63 1.07
C THR A 297 -5.50 5.29 0.66
N VAL A 298 -5.67 4.11 0.09
CA VAL A 298 -6.99 3.53 -0.23
C VAL A 298 -7.33 2.50 0.84
N GLU A 299 -8.46 2.66 1.49
CA GLU A 299 -8.99 1.70 2.45
C GLU A 299 -9.78 0.63 1.72
N VAL A 300 -9.43 -0.62 1.93
CA VAL A 300 -10.13 -1.79 1.41
C VAL A 300 -10.70 -2.56 2.59
N ASN A 301 -12.00 -2.73 2.65
CA ASN A 301 -12.68 -3.48 3.70
C ASN A 301 -12.69 -4.97 3.33
N THR A 302 -12.39 -5.82 4.30
CA THR A 302 -12.43 -7.28 4.17
C THR A 302 -13.00 -7.92 5.43
N GLU A 303 -13.64 -9.04 5.26
CA GLU A 303 -14.15 -9.86 6.37
C GLU A 303 -13.11 -10.92 6.77
N ASN A 304 -13.03 -11.20 8.06
CA ASN A 304 -12.10 -12.16 8.65
C ASN A 304 -12.83 -13.06 9.67
N PRO A 305 -13.86 -13.84 9.26
CA PRO A 305 -14.68 -14.60 10.18
C PRO A 305 -13.90 -15.66 10.97
N ASP A 306 -12.85 -16.21 10.38
CA ASP A 306 -12.00 -17.25 10.98
C ASP A 306 -10.82 -16.67 11.80
N ASN A 307 -10.70 -15.35 11.95
CA ASN A 307 -9.56 -14.66 12.55
C ASN A 307 -8.21 -15.11 11.98
N THR A 308 -8.19 -15.54 10.72
CA THR A 308 -6.98 -16.01 10.03
C THR A 308 -6.06 -14.85 9.68
N LEU A 309 -6.63 -13.71 9.28
CA LEU A 309 -5.87 -12.50 8.97
C LEU A 309 -5.47 -11.84 10.28
N LEU A 310 -4.17 -11.81 10.53
CA LEU A 310 -3.61 -11.14 11.70
C LEU A 310 -3.35 -9.64 11.38
N PRO A 311 -3.43 -8.76 12.40
CA PRO A 311 -3.03 -7.37 12.25
C PRO A 311 -1.59 -7.23 11.75
N TYR A 312 -1.35 -6.17 10.96
CA TYR A 312 -0.05 -5.78 10.40
C TYR A 312 0.56 -6.75 9.37
N LEU A 313 -0.20 -7.74 8.84
CA LEU A 313 0.22 -8.50 7.68
C LEU A 313 0.29 -7.62 6.44
N THR A 314 1.29 -7.88 5.59
CA THR A 314 1.38 -7.25 4.27
C THR A 314 0.46 -7.96 3.28
N ALA A 315 -0.31 -7.19 2.54
CA ALA A 315 -1.20 -7.66 1.49
C ALA A 315 -0.77 -7.11 0.13
N ASN A 316 -0.73 -7.97 -0.88
CA ASN A 316 -0.60 -7.61 -2.28
C ASN A 316 -2.00 -7.50 -2.88
N VAL A 317 -2.42 -6.28 -3.18
CA VAL A 317 -3.81 -5.92 -3.51
C VAL A 317 -3.96 -5.64 -4.99
N HIS A 318 -4.98 -6.21 -5.61
CA HIS A 318 -5.34 -6.02 -7.00
C HIS A 318 -6.73 -5.37 -7.10
N PHE A 319 -6.76 -4.09 -7.45
CA PHE A 319 -8.00 -3.35 -7.69
C PHE A 319 -8.52 -3.64 -9.09
N MET A 320 -9.74 -4.14 -9.21
CA MET A 320 -10.38 -4.34 -10.49
C MET A 320 -10.98 -3.01 -10.98
N VAL A 321 -10.31 -2.38 -11.96
CA VAL A 321 -10.71 -1.06 -12.47
C VAL A 321 -11.75 -1.17 -13.58
N ARG A 322 -11.57 -2.15 -14.48
CA ARG A 322 -12.45 -2.38 -15.60
C ARG A 322 -12.43 -3.86 -15.98
N LYS A 323 -13.60 -4.44 -16.15
CA LYS A 323 -13.76 -5.80 -16.65
C LYS A 323 -14.54 -5.75 -17.95
N GLU A 324 -14.05 -6.43 -18.97
CA GLU A 324 -14.75 -6.68 -20.24
C GLU A 324 -14.87 -8.19 -20.38
N SER A 325 -16.10 -8.68 -20.55
CA SER A 325 -16.39 -10.10 -20.66
C SER A 325 -16.76 -10.44 -22.09
N ASP A 326 -16.42 -11.66 -22.52
CA ASP A 326 -16.72 -12.22 -23.83
C ASP A 326 -16.19 -11.36 -25.00
N VAL A 327 -14.94 -10.89 -24.89
CA VAL A 327 -14.27 -10.11 -25.92
C VAL A 327 -13.16 -10.91 -26.59
N LEU A 328 -12.84 -10.56 -27.84
CA LEU A 328 -11.70 -11.15 -28.54
C LEU A 328 -10.40 -10.69 -27.87
N LEU A 329 -9.55 -11.65 -27.50
CA LEU A 329 -8.27 -11.43 -26.84
C LEU A 329 -7.12 -11.63 -27.82
N VAL A 330 -6.22 -10.66 -27.85
CA VAL A 330 -4.98 -10.71 -28.62
C VAL A 330 -3.79 -10.50 -27.69
N PRO A 331 -2.76 -11.37 -27.74
CA PRO A 331 -1.56 -11.15 -26.94
C PRO A 331 -0.90 -9.80 -27.26
N ASN A 332 -0.45 -9.10 -26.23
CA ASN A 332 0.23 -7.81 -26.38
C ASN A 332 1.49 -7.87 -27.25
N ALA A 333 2.11 -9.05 -27.36
CA ALA A 333 3.23 -9.31 -28.26
C ALA A 333 2.82 -9.12 -29.73
N ALA A 334 1.58 -9.51 -30.13
CA ALA A 334 1.10 -9.36 -31.49
C ALA A 334 0.81 -7.91 -31.88
N LEU A 335 0.42 -7.07 -30.92
CA LEU A 335 0.22 -5.64 -31.12
C LEU A 335 1.52 -4.83 -31.23
N ARG A 336 2.62 -5.41 -30.75
CA ARG A 336 3.96 -4.77 -30.76
C ARG A 336 4.83 -5.26 -31.90
N TRP A 337 4.51 -6.41 -32.47
CA TRP A 337 5.29 -7.00 -33.54
C TRP A 337 4.98 -6.31 -34.88
N SER A 338 6.01 -6.09 -35.70
CA SER A 338 5.91 -5.63 -37.08
C SER A 338 6.89 -6.42 -37.95
N PRO A 339 6.57 -6.71 -39.23
CA PRO A 339 7.44 -7.44 -40.11
C PRO A 339 8.77 -6.71 -40.32
N SER A 340 9.88 -7.46 -40.27
CA SER A 340 11.24 -6.91 -40.46
C SER A 340 11.55 -6.52 -41.90
N SER A 341 10.79 -7.08 -42.86
CA SER A 341 10.94 -6.78 -44.28
C SER A 341 9.57 -6.63 -44.99
N PRO A 342 9.41 -5.65 -45.90
CA PRO A 342 8.20 -5.51 -46.73
C PRO A 342 7.90 -6.73 -47.58
N ALA A 343 8.90 -7.59 -47.83
CA ALA A 343 8.73 -8.85 -48.60
C ALA A 343 7.86 -9.86 -47.85
N GLN A 344 7.74 -9.78 -46.54
CA GLN A 344 6.91 -10.65 -45.70
C GLN A 344 5.42 -10.34 -45.81
N ILE A 345 5.06 -9.14 -46.28
CA ILE A 345 3.67 -8.69 -46.39
C ILE A 345 3.09 -9.30 -47.70
N ALA A 346 1.84 -9.77 -47.60
CA ALA A 346 1.09 -10.28 -48.77
C ALA A 346 1.02 -9.19 -49.89
N SER A 347 1.18 -9.61 -51.13
CA SER A 347 1.36 -8.72 -52.28
C SER A 347 0.21 -7.73 -52.50
N ASP A 348 -1.02 -8.14 -52.16
CA ASP A 348 -2.25 -7.35 -52.26
C ASP A 348 -2.37 -6.33 -51.06
N ALA A 349 -1.69 -6.55 -50.00
CA ALA A 349 -1.69 -5.68 -48.80
C ALA A 349 -0.51 -4.71 -48.78
N ARG A 350 0.49 -4.82 -49.63
CA ARG A 350 1.66 -3.92 -49.69
C ARG A 350 1.31 -2.47 -50.02
N SER A 351 0.27 -2.24 -50.80
CA SER A 351 -0.19 -0.88 -51.17
C SER A 351 -0.99 -0.16 -50.07
N ARG A 352 -1.38 -0.87 -49.01
CA ARG A 352 -2.11 -0.34 -47.84
C ARG A 352 -1.24 -0.23 -46.59
N ASN A 353 0.09 -0.26 -46.76
CA ASN A 353 0.99 -0.30 -45.60
C ASN A 353 1.01 1.05 -44.86
N PRO A 354 0.45 1.18 -43.66
CA PRO A 354 0.47 2.44 -42.89
C PRO A 354 1.83 2.74 -42.24
N VAL A 355 2.86 1.96 -42.55
CA VAL A 355 4.21 2.01 -41.90
C VAL A 355 5.20 2.84 -42.75
N ASP A 356 4.80 3.53 -43.82
CA ASP A 356 5.69 4.49 -44.45
C ASP A 356 5.83 5.72 -43.57
N PRO A 357 7.05 5.99 -43.01
CA PRO A 357 7.30 7.28 -42.40
C PRO A 357 7.22 8.33 -43.50
N PRO A 358 6.60 9.52 -43.30
CA PRO A 358 6.56 10.57 -44.29
C PRO A 358 7.99 10.95 -44.65
N ALA A 359 8.38 10.66 -45.89
CA ALA A 359 9.63 11.11 -46.49
C ALA A 359 9.62 12.63 -46.53
N GLY A 360 10.38 13.28 -45.67
CA GLY A 360 10.45 14.72 -45.61
C GLY A 360 11.53 15.17 -44.64
N ASN A 361 12.77 15.17 -45.15
CA ASN A 361 13.85 15.91 -44.50
C ASN A 361 13.50 17.38 -44.42
N SER A 362 13.37 17.92 -43.21
CA SER A 362 13.71 19.32 -42.91
C SER A 362 14.15 19.41 -41.46
N PRO A 363 15.34 19.93 -41.15
CA PRO A 363 15.81 20.16 -39.81
C PRO A 363 15.23 21.47 -39.26
N GLY A 364 14.47 21.40 -38.18
CA GLY A 364 14.10 22.60 -37.42
C GLY A 364 12.64 22.69 -37.04
N ASN A 365 12.21 22.05 -36.00
CA ASN A 365 11.44 22.70 -34.92
C ASN A 365 11.12 21.67 -33.78
N THR A 366 11.86 21.75 -32.68
CA THR A 366 11.57 21.04 -31.45
C THR A 366 10.41 21.76 -30.75
N ASN A 367 9.18 21.39 -31.09
CA ASN A 367 8.04 21.62 -30.22
C ASN A 367 7.44 20.25 -29.86
N ALA A 368 7.75 19.82 -28.66
CA ALA A 368 7.19 18.63 -28.02
C ALA A 368 5.66 18.71 -28.06
N SER A 369 5.04 17.90 -28.90
CA SER A 369 3.60 17.70 -28.93
C SER A 369 3.17 17.08 -27.61
N LYS A 370 2.48 17.87 -26.78
CA LYS A 370 1.76 17.38 -25.61
C LYS A 370 0.89 16.17 -25.99
N PRO A 371 0.87 15.11 -25.18
CA PRO A 371 -0.04 13.99 -25.40
C PRO A 371 -1.48 14.53 -25.32
N ARG A 372 -2.22 14.40 -26.40
CA ARG A 372 -3.66 14.68 -26.45
C ARG A 372 -4.36 13.75 -25.45
N LYS A 373 -4.83 14.33 -24.37
CA LYS A 373 -5.82 13.75 -23.45
C LYS A 373 -7.14 13.63 -24.24
N GLY A 374 -7.39 12.44 -24.78
CA GLY A 374 -8.65 12.07 -25.41
C GLY A 374 -8.95 10.65 -24.99
N SER A 375 -10.11 10.44 -24.37
CA SER A 375 -10.76 9.15 -24.20
C SER A 375 -11.03 8.56 -25.60
N GLY A 376 -10.01 8.01 -26.24
CA GLY A 376 -10.06 7.50 -27.60
C GLY A 376 -9.63 6.04 -27.59
N GLU A 377 -10.47 5.20 -28.14
CA GLU A 377 -10.16 3.88 -28.60
C GLU A 377 -8.79 3.92 -29.28
N ARG A 378 -7.83 3.19 -28.74
CA ARG A 378 -6.49 3.11 -29.31
C ARG A 378 -6.58 2.23 -30.55
N GLN A 379 -6.07 2.70 -31.68
CA GLN A 379 -5.92 1.87 -32.89
C GLN A 379 -4.62 1.07 -32.74
N GLY A 380 -4.68 -0.20 -33.10
CA GLY A 380 -3.55 -1.11 -33.18
C GLY A 380 -3.57 -1.84 -34.52
N ILE A 381 -2.42 -2.36 -34.94
CA ILE A 381 -2.29 -3.23 -36.10
C ILE A 381 -1.88 -4.60 -35.61
N VAL A 382 -2.59 -5.62 -36.04
CA VAL A 382 -2.29 -7.02 -35.78
C VAL A 382 -1.98 -7.71 -37.11
N TRP A 383 -1.00 -8.58 -37.13
CA TRP A 383 -0.56 -9.26 -38.33
C TRP A 383 -1.07 -10.71 -38.32
N LEU A 384 -1.98 -11.01 -39.25
CA LEU A 384 -2.47 -12.38 -39.47
C LEU A 384 -1.47 -13.18 -40.31
N LYS A 385 -1.27 -14.42 -39.94
CA LYS A 385 -0.44 -15.35 -40.73
C LYS A 385 -1.26 -15.92 -41.89
N GLU A 386 -0.80 -15.70 -43.13
CA GLU A 386 -1.31 -16.33 -44.35
C GLU A 386 -0.20 -17.09 -45.05
N GLY A 387 -0.02 -18.38 -44.70
CA GLY A 387 1.06 -19.20 -45.23
C GLY A 387 2.44 -18.67 -44.84
N ASP A 388 3.25 -18.28 -45.83
CA ASP A 388 4.59 -17.69 -45.64
C ASP A 388 4.57 -16.15 -45.55
N PHE A 389 3.41 -15.55 -45.64
CA PHE A 389 3.21 -14.08 -45.58
C PHE A 389 2.36 -13.66 -44.39
N VAL A 390 2.36 -12.33 -44.14
CA VAL A 390 1.54 -11.73 -43.12
C VAL A 390 0.65 -10.64 -43.71
N ARG A 391 -0.58 -10.52 -43.19
CA ARG A 391 -1.55 -9.48 -43.57
C ARG A 391 -1.82 -8.55 -42.42
N PRO A 392 -1.73 -7.22 -42.58
CA PRO A 392 -2.09 -6.27 -41.55
C PRO A 392 -3.62 -6.19 -41.40
N VAL A 393 -4.10 -6.22 -40.16
CA VAL A 393 -5.49 -5.97 -39.79
C VAL A 393 -5.52 -4.84 -38.78
N GLU A 394 -6.23 -3.77 -39.09
CA GLU A 394 -6.46 -2.67 -38.17
C GLU A 394 -7.51 -3.08 -37.15
N VAL A 395 -7.17 -2.93 -35.87
CA VAL A 395 -8.05 -3.25 -34.75
C VAL A 395 -8.18 -2.07 -33.79
N LYS A 396 -9.35 -1.92 -33.21
CA LYS A 396 -9.55 -1.01 -32.08
C LYS A 396 -9.35 -1.81 -30.81
N VAL A 397 -8.40 -1.38 -30.01
CA VAL A 397 -8.02 -2.05 -28.77
C VAL A 397 -8.68 -1.41 -27.57
N GLY A 398 -9.20 -2.25 -26.67
CA GLY A 398 -9.85 -1.90 -25.42
C GLY A 398 -8.95 -2.11 -24.21
N THR A 399 -9.49 -2.78 -23.21
CA THR A 399 -8.82 -3.08 -21.93
C THR A 399 -7.71 -4.11 -22.09
N SER A 400 -6.61 -3.94 -21.36
CA SER A 400 -5.49 -4.89 -21.33
C SER A 400 -5.20 -5.34 -19.89
N ASP A 401 -4.89 -6.64 -19.72
CA ASP A 401 -4.44 -7.24 -18.46
C ASP A 401 -2.90 -7.28 -18.31
N GLY A 402 -2.17 -6.67 -19.27
CA GLY A 402 -0.71 -6.72 -19.32
C GLY A 402 -0.16 -7.84 -20.20
N SER A 403 -0.88 -8.94 -20.38
CA SER A 403 -0.53 -10.08 -21.25
C SER A 403 -1.35 -10.09 -22.54
N ASN A 404 -2.64 -9.86 -22.43
CA ASN A 404 -3.60 -9.79 -23.52
C ASN A 404 -4.29 -8.43 -23.56
N THR A 405 -4.81 -8.07 -24.72
CA THR A 405 -5.61 -6.87 -24.91
C THR A 405 -6.92 -7.25 -25.62
N ALA A 406 -8.03 -6.69 -25.14
CA ALA A 406 -9.33 -6.82 -25.77
C ALA A 406 -9.34 -6.11 -27.13
N VAL A 407 -9.94 -6.74 -28.13
CA VAL A 407 -10.27 -6.12 -29.41
C VAL A 407 -11.76 -5.81 -29.42
N VAL A 408 -12.07 -4.51 -29.49
CA VAL A 408 -13.44 -4.00 -29.44
C VAL A 408 -14.06 -3.97 -30.86
N ALA A 409 -13.24 -3.69 -31.87
CA ALA A 409 -13.69 -3.67 -33.28
C ALA A 409 -12.49 -3.96 -34.21
N GLY A 410 -12.76 -4.61 -35.34
CA GLY A 410 -11.79 -4.97 -36.39
C GLY A 410 -12.23 -6.24 -37.11
N ASP A 411 -11.64 -6.51 -38.28
CA ASP A 411 -11.89 -7.73 -39.06
C ASP A 411 -11.07 -8.91 -38.51
N LEU A 412 -11.25 -9.21 -37.20
CA LEU A 412 -10.58 -10.29 -36.52
C LEU A 412 -11.63 -11.31 -36.06
N GLN A 413 -11.38 -12.60 -36.29
CA GLN A 413 -12.29 -13.67 -35.89
C GLN A 413 -11.60 -14.64 -34.90
N GLU A 414 -12.40 -15.29 -34.09
CA GLU A 414 -11.92 -16.36 -33.21
C GLU A 414 -11.26 -17.48 -34.02
N GLY A 415 -10.16 -18.03 -33.52
CA GLY A 415 -9.43 -19.10 -34.16
C GLY A 415 -8.35 -18.65 -35.16
N GLN A 416 -8.30 -17.37 -35.54
CA GLN A 416 -7.26 -16.85 -36.43
C GLN A 416 -5.90 -16.80 -35.73
N GLU A 417 -4.84 -17.08 -36.52
CA GLU A 417 -3.46 -17.03 -36.01
C GLU A 417 -2.84 -15.65 -36.22
N VAL A 418 -2.52 -14.97 -35.08
CA VAL A 418 -1.81 -13.70 -35.07
C VAL A 418 -0.33 -13.89 -34.82
N VAL A 419 0.53 -13.16 -35.50
CA VAL A 419 1.98 -13.27 -35.35
C VAL A 419 2.43 -12.51 -34.10
N THR A 420 3.17 -13.20 -33.24
CA THR A 420 3.74 -12.64 -31.97
C THR A 420 5.25 -12.45 -32.05
N GLY A 421 5.90 -12.99 -33.10
CA GLY A 421 7.35 -12.89 -33.30
C GLY A 421 7.80 -13.67 -34.51
N GLU A 422 9.04 -13.48 -34.91
CA GLU A 422 9.71 -14.31 -35.93
C GLU A 422 10.88 -15.11 -35.35
N THR A 423 11.04 -16.32 -35.81
CA THR A 423 12.16 -17.19 -35.43
C THR A 423 13.01 -17.47 -36.66
N THR A 424 14.26 -17.08 -36.62
CA THR A 424 15.26 -17.49 -37.63
C THR A 424 15.94 -18.75 -37.13
N ASP A 425 16.06 -19.77 -37.96
CA ASP A 425 16.69 -21.07 -37.61
C ASP A 425 18.15 -20.96 -37.10
N LYS A 426 18.72 -19.76 -37.09
CA LYS A 426 20.04 -19.49 -36.49
C LYS A 426 20.10 -19.53 -34.96
N ALA A 427 18.96 -19.56 -34.27
CA ALA A 427 18.95 -19.49 -32.80
C ALA A 427 19.22 -20.85 -32.11
N GLN A 428 19.30 -21.98 -32.85
CA GLN A 428 19.65 -23.30 -32.29
C GLN A 428 21.15 -23.67 -32.37
N ALA A 429 21.97 -22.84 -33.03
CA ALA A 429 23.41 -23.05 -33.02
C ALA A 429 24.05 -22.30 -31.82
N GLY A 430 23.98 -22.93 -30.66
CA GLY A 430 24.87 -22.69 -29.51
C GLY A 430 24.97 -21.28 -29.03
N THR A 431 24.09 -20.85 -28.15
CA THR A 431 24.37 -19.76 -27.17
C THR A 431 25.54 -20.20 -26.31
N LYS A 432 26.77 -19.85 -26.72
CA LYS A 432 27.92 -19.91 -25.84
C LYS A 432 27.63 -18.92 -24.71
N ASN A 433 27.40 -19.49 -23.53
CA ASN A 433 27.21 -18.69 -22.32
C ASN A 433 28.46 -17.80 -22.09
N PRO A 434 28.37 -16.46 -22.14
CA PRO A 434 29.54 -15.58 -22.01
C PRO A 434 30.19 -15.64 -20.63
N PHE A 435 29.57 -16.32 -19.67
CA PHE A 435 30.07 -16.47 -18.29
C PHE A 435 30.75 -17.81 -17.98
N LEU A 436 30.91 -18.73 -18.97
CA LEU A 436 31.69 -19.94 -18.77
C LEU A 436 33.17 -19.70 -19.17
N PRO A 437 34.14 -19.99 -18.30
CA PRO A 437 35.56 -19.86 -18.63
C PRO A 437 35.94 -20.87 -19.75
N GLN A 438 36.53 -20.35 -20.82
CA GLN A 438 37.01 -21.18 -21.94
C GLN A 438 38.31 -21.87 -21.50
N LEU A 439 38.26 -23.19 -21.37
CA LEU A 439 39.46 -24.01 -21.20
C LEU A 439 40.23 -24.09 -22.53
N PRO A 440 41.56 -23.84 -22.52
CA PRO A 440 42.38 -23.96 -23.73
C PRO A 440 42.49 -25.41 -24.20
N PRO A 441 42.61 -25.65 -25.52
CA PRO A 441 42.71 -26.99 -26.05
C PRO A 441 43.98 -27.69 -25.55
N ARG A 442 43.85 -28.90 -25.01
CA ARG A 442 44.99 -29.77 -24.68
C ARG A 442 45.74 -30.11 -25.95
N ARG A 443 47.04 -29.83 -25.98
CA ARG A 443 48.02 -30.36 -26.92
C ARG A 443 48.39 -31.80 -26.56
#